data_8f64987712fdd8c9631f8cba93790d9b
#
_entry.id   8f64987712fdd8c9631f8cba93790d9b
#
_cell.length_a   1.000
_cell.length_b   1.000
_cell.length_c   1.000
_cell.angle_alpha   90.00
_cell.angle_beta   90.00
_cell.angle_gamma   90.00
#
_symmetry.space_group_name_H-M   'P 1'
#
loop_
_entity.id
_entity.type
_entity.pdbx_description
1 polymer ?
#
loop_
_entity_poly.entity_id
_entity_poly.type
_entity_poly.pdbx_seq_one_letter_code
_entity_poly.pdbx_strand_id
1 'polypeptide(L)'
;MARLLFGIAGVVGLAMSLTVASAVVTAPALADDSGFAYAHDLRKEKGRTCFSDHYHQGGGNGNTRKAAETDAIKSWSSFTAFEYGSDWARFSKASGKGMSCSPGSSGWDCNVEARPCK
;
A
#
# COMPACT_ATOMS: atom_id res chain seq x y z
N MET A 1 -81.08 -11.20 26.15
CA MET A 1 -79.89 -10.40 26.49
C MET A 1 -78.67 -11.30 26.23
N ALA A 2 -78.04 -11.17 25.06
CA ALA A 2 -76.89 -11.97 24.69
C ALA A 2 -75.63 -11.05 24.80
N ARG A 3 -74.65 -11.44 25.65
CA ARG A 3 -73.36 -10.77 25.75
C ARG A 3 -72.38 -11.48 24.82
N LEU A 4 -71.96 -10.77 23.78
CA LEU A 4 -70.85 -11.17 22.93
C LEU A 4 -69.56 -10.87 23.68
N LEU A 5 -68.70 -11.90 23.88
CA LEU A 5 -67.31 -11.77 24.32
C LEU A 5 -66.43 -11.76 23.08
N PHE A 6 -65.79 -10.63 22.81
CA PHE A 6 -64.75 -10.51 21.81
C PHE A 6 -63.43 -11.00 22.40
N GLY A 7 -62.90 -12.09 21.87
CA GLY A 7 -61.54 -12.56 22.16
C GLY A 7 -60.49 -11.78 21.35
N ILE A 8 -59.56 -11.15 22.06
CA ILE A 8 -58.40 -10.51 21.43
C ILE A 8 -57.32 -11.56 21.19
N ALA A 9 -57.11 -11.92 19.93
CA ALA A 9 -56.00 -12.76 19.51
C ALA A 9 -54.70 -11.93 19.48
N GLY A 10 -53.80 -12.20 20.42
CA GLY A 10 -52.49 -11.56 20.45
C GLY A 10 -51.61 -12.12 19.35
N VAL A 11 -51.16 -11.25 18.42
CA VAL A 11 -50.14 -11.60 17.42
C VAL A 11 -48.76 -11.46 18.08
N VAL A 12 -48.09 -12.56 18.34
CA VAL A 12 -46.70 -12.60 18.78
C VAL A 12 -45.82 -12.40 17.55
N GLY A 13 -45.35 -11.16 17.37
CA GLY A 13 -44.37 -10.83 16.33
C GLY A 13 -42.98 -11.37 16.69
N LEU A 14 -42.50 -12.35 15.95
CA LEU A 14 -41.14 -12.88 16.05
C LEU A 14 -40.18 -11.84 15.39
N ALA A 15 -39.48 -11.03 16.18
CA ALA A 15 -38.44 -10.16 15.66
C ALA A 15 -37.19 -10.97 15.34
N MET A 16 -36.95 -11.26 14.05
CA MET A 16 -35.70 -11.82 13.58
C MET A 16 -34.63 -10.74 13.57
N SER A 17 -33.73 -10.76 14.55
CA SER A 17 -32.54 -9.92 14.57
C SER A 17 -31.52 -10.46 13.58
N LEU A 18 -31.34 -9.79 12.44
CA LEU A 18 -30.22 -10.05 11.51
C LEU A 18 -28.94 -9.49 12.13
N THR A 19 -28.10 -10.35 12.68
CA THR A 19 -26.74 -9.98 13.05
C THR A 19 -25.88 -9.96 11.77
N VAL A 20 -25.57 -8.77 11.29
CA VAL A 20 -24.59 -8.56 10.21
C VAL A 20 -23.20 -8.80 10.81
N ALA A 21 -22.63 -9.98 10.53
CA ALA A 21 -21.24 -10.24 10.85
C ALA A 21 -20.35 -9.41 9.93
N SER A 22 -19.75 -8.34 10.46
CA SER A 22 -18.74 -7.56 9.73
C SER A 22 -17.47 -8.42 9.61
N ALA A 23 -17.20 -8.94 8.41
CA ALA A 23 -15.94 -9.60 8.11
C ALA A 23 -14.83 -8.52 8.09
N VAL A 24 -13.97 -8.53 9.08
CA VAL A 24 -12.75 -7.72 9.08
C VAL A 24 -11.79 -8.35 8.07
N VAL A 25 -11.70 -7.75 6.88
CA VAL A 25 -10.68 -8.13 5.89
C VAL A 25 -9.36 -7.56 6.38
N THR A 26 -8.54 -8.38 7.02
CA THR A 26 -7.16 -8.02 7.35
C THR A 26 -6.33 -8.10 6.07
N ALA A 27 -5.84 -6.97 5.58
CA ALA A 27 -4.84 -6.97 4.51
C ALA A 27 -3.59 -7.73 5.00
N PRO A 28 -2.97 -8.59 4.16
CA PRO A 28 -1.73 -9.24 4.53
C PRO A 28 -0.67 -8.16 4.80
N ALA A 29 -0.03 -8.23 5.97
CA ALA A 29 1.10 -7.38 6.27
C ALA A 29 2.26 -7.77 5.34
N LEU A 30 2.92 -6.77 4.72
CA LEU A 30 4.13 -7.02 3.96
C LEU A 30 5.22 -7.49 4.92
N ALA A 31 6.02 -8.48 4.50
CA ALA A 31 7.15 -8.93 5.28
C ALA A 31 8.19 -7.80 5.43
N ASP A 32 8.89 -7.74 6.55
CA ASP A 32 10.01 -6.81 6.75
C ASP A 32 11.16 -7.11 5.78
N ASP A 33 11.43 -8.39 5.56
CA ASP A 33 12.36 -8.89 4.56
C ASP A 33 11.79 -10.17 3.94
N SER A 34 11.56 -10.17 2.63
CA SER A 34 11.03 -11.34 1.92
C SER A 34 12.07 -12.44 1.67
N GLY A 35 13.36 -12.12 1.81
CA GLY A 35 14.46 -12.98 1.44
C GLY A 35 14.84 -12.95 -0.05
N PHE A 36 13.98 -12.43 -0.94
CA PHE A 36 14.27 -12.40 -2.38
C PHE A 36 15.44 -11.49 -2.75
N ALA A 37 15.76 -10.49 -1.93
CA ALA A 37 16.92 -9.63 -2.15
C ALA A 37 18.24 -10.41 -2.23
N TYR A 38 18.36 -11.52 -1.51
CA TYR A 38 19.57 -12.34 -1.46
C TYR A 38 19.79 -13.21 -2.70
N ALA A 39 18.85 -13.21 -3.64
CA ALA A 39 19.06 -13.80 -4.97
C ALA A 39 19.80 -12.86 -5.94
N HIS A 40 20.05 -11.62 -5.52
CA HIS A 40 20.78 -10.59 -6.28
C HIS A 40 22.17 -10.36 -5.73
N ASP A 41 23.02 -9.74 -6.54
CA ASP A 41 24.33 -9.28 -6.09
C ASP A 41 24.17 -8.09 -5.15
N LEU A 42 24.67 -8.24 -3.94
CA LEU A 42 24.61 -7.24 -2.89
C LEU A 42 26.01 -6.76 -2.52
N ARG A 43 26.15 -5.50 -2.16
CA ARG A 43 27.41 -4.92 -1.68
C ARG A 43 27.19 -4.00 -0.48
N LYS A 44 28.24 -3.78 0.28
CA LYS A 44 28.25 -2.80 1.36
C LYS A 44 28.56 -1.41 0.82
N GLU A 45 27.70 -0.44 1.12
CA GLU A 45 27.87 0.97 0.80
C GLU A 45 27.57 1.81 2.02
N LYS A 46 28.57 2.51 2.55
CA LYS A 46 28.39 3.44 3.69
C LYS A 46 27.63 2.81 4.87
N GLY A 47 27.97 1.56 5.24
CA GLY A 47 27.36 0.84 6.34
C GLY A 47 25.98 0.20 6.04
N ARG A 48 25.47 0.33 4.82
CA ARG A 48 24.22 -0.28 4.36
C ARG A 48 24.52 -1.48 3.45
N THR A 49 23.58 -2.39 3.34
CA THR A 49 23.61 -3.45 2.32
C THR A 49 22.72 -2.99 1.16
N CYS A 50 23.30 -2.85 -0.03
CA CYS A 50 22.62 -2.36 -1.23
C CYS A 50 22.70 -3.36 -2.37
N PHE A 51 21.73 -3.35 -3.26
CA PHE A 51 21.86 -4.00 -4.56
C PHE A 51 23.03 -3.40 -5.34
N SER A 52 23.83 -4.23 -6.00
CA SER A 52 24.99 -3.76 -6.78
C SER A 52 24.61 -3.05 -8.06
N ASP A 53 23.73 -3.67 -8.86
CA ASP A 53 23.39 -3.20 -10.20
C ASP A 53 21.88 -3.25 -10.50
N HIS A 54 21.06 -3.59 -9.51
CA HIS A 54 19.61 -3.68 -9.68
C HIS A 54 18.91 -2.40 -9.21
N TYR A 55 18.28 -1.70 -10.16
CA TYR A 55 17.51 -0.48 -9.92
C TYR A 55 16.03 -0.77 -9.95
N HIS A 56 15.29 -0.23 -8.99
CA HIS A 56 13.85 -0.11 -9.06
C HIS A 56 13.45 1.25 -9.57
N GLN A 57 12.31 1.31 -10.25
CA GLN A 57 11.72 2.53 -10.76
C GLN A 57 10.37 2.80 -10.10
N GLY A 58 9.98 4.06 -10.06
CA GLY A 58 8.67 4.50 -9.62
C GLY A 58 8.21 5.68 -10.47
N GLY A 59 6.94 5.68 -10.83
CA GLY A 59 6.30 6.77 -11.54
C GLY A 59 5.27 7.48 -10.66
N GLY A 60 5.13 8.78 -10.84
CA GLY A 60 4.17 9.58 -10.10
C GLY A 60 3.73 10.82 -10.87
N ASN A 61 2.55 11.31 -10.54
CA ASN A 61 2.00 12.52 -11.12
C ASN A 61 1.38 13.39 -10.01
N GLY A 62 1.18 14.66 -10.32
CA GLY A 62 0.58 15.59 -9.38
C GLY A 62 0.41 17.00 -9.96
N ASN A 63 -0.41 17.81 -9.30
CA ASN A 63 -0.65 19.20 -9.71
C ASN A 63 0.59 20.08 -9.58
N THR A 64 1.55 19.68 -8.74
CA THR A 64 2.84 20.35 -8.58
C THR A 64 3.97 19.35 -8.80
N ARG A 65 5.15 19.83 -9.17
CA ARG A 65 6.34 19.00 -9.29
C ARG A 65 6.62 18.24 -7.99
N LYS A 66 6.51 18.91 -6.84
CA LYS A 66 6.72 18.30 -5.53
C LYS A 66 5.75 17.16 -5.24
N ALA A 67 4.48 17.32 -5.60
CA ALA A 67 3.48 16.25 -5.44
C ALA A 67 3.80 15.04 -6.33
N ALA A 68 4.19 15.28 -7.58
CA ALA A 68 4.59 14.22 -8.52
C ALA A 68 5.86 13.48 -8.08
N GLU A 69 6.87 14.20 -7.55
CA GLU A 69 8.08 13.60 -6.96
C GLU A 69 7.74 12.69 -5.77
N THR A 70 6.86 13.15 -4.88
CA THR A 70 6.41 12.38 -3.72
C THR A 70 5.67 11.12 -4.14
N ASP A 71 4.81 11.22 -5.15
CA ASP A 71 4.05 10.10 -5.68
C ASP A 71 4.97 9.06 -6.35
N ALA A 72 5.97 9.51 -7.11
CA ALA A 72 6.98 8.64 -7.72
C ALA A 72 7.80 7.87 -6.66
N ILE A 73 8.23 8.55 -5.59
CA ILE A 73 8.94 7.91 -4.48
C ILE A 73 8.06 6.88 -3.78
N LYS A 74 6.78 7.19 -3.57
CA LYS A 74 5.80 6.28 -2.96
C LYS A 74 5.61 5.03 -3.84
N SER A 75 5.51 5.21 -5.15
CA SER A 75 5.43 4.10 -6.12
C SER A 75 6.66 3.20 -6.03
N TRP A 76 7.87 3.78 -6.04
CA TRP A 76 9.13 3.05 -5.87
C TRP A 76 9.15 2.24 -4.56
N SER A 77 8.80 2.89 -3.44
CA SER A 77 8.79 2.26 -2.12
C SER A 77 7.77 1.12 -2.03
N SER A 78 6.58 1.30 -2.59
CA SER A 78 5.53 0.27 -2.58
C SER A 78 5.92 -0.96 -3.37
N PHE A 79 6.51 -0.77 -4.55
CA PHE A 79 6.99 -1.87 -5.39
C PHE A 79 8.16 -2.61 -4.71
N THR A 80 9.11 -1.87 -4.17
CA THR A 80 10.26 -2.45 -3.45
C THR A 80 9.82 -3.24 -2.22
N ALA A 81 8.86 -2.71 -1.46
CA ALA A 81 8.31 -3.40 -0.29
C ALA A 81 7.57 -4.69 -0.68
N PHE A 82 6.83 -4.66 -1.77
CA PHE A 82 6.13 -5.84 -2.28
C PHE A 82 7.10 -6.96 -2.65
N GLU A 83 8.22 -6.62 -3.28
CA GLU A 83 9.18 -7.61 -3.79
C GLU A 83 10.18 -8.06 -2.71
N TYR A 84 10.75 -7.13 -1.96
CA TYR A 84 11.87 -7.42 -1.03
C TYR A 84 11.54 -7.23 0.45
N GLY A 85 10.42 -6.61 0.76
CA GLY A 85 10.02 -6.28 2.13
C GLY A 85 10.29 -4.83 2.50
N SER A 86 9.69 -4.38 3.60
CA SER A 86 9.69 -2.98 4.02
C SER A 86 11.07 -2.44 4.42
N ASP A 87 11.98 -3.31 4.85
CA ASP A 87 13.34 -2.92 5.21
C ASP A 87 14.15 -2.37 4.02
N TRP A 88 13.87 -2.88 2.82
CA TRP A 88 14.49 -2.47 1.57
C TRP A 88 13.82 -1.25 0.92
N ALA A 89 12.60 -0.92 1.34
CA ALA A 89 11.73 0.06 0.69
C ALA A 89 11.89 1.50 1.18
N ARG A 90 12.85 1.75 2.04
CA ARG A 90 13.11 3.09 2.58
C ARG A 90 13.92 3.92 1.58
N PHE A 91 13.25 4.76 0.81
CA PHE A 91 13.90 5.57 -0.22
C PHE A 91 15.03 6.46 0.33
N SER A 92 14.93 6.91 1.59
CA SER A 92 16.01 7.66 2.24
C SER A 92 17.32 6.89 2.31
N LYS A 93 17.25 5.56 2.42
CA LYS A 93 18.42 4.67 2.44
C LYS A 93 18.88 4.24 1.05
N ALA A 94 18.06 4.38 0.02
CA ALA A 94 18.38 3.96 -1.34
C ALA A 94 19.65 4.64 -1.87
N SER A 95 20.35 3.96 -2.76
CA SER A 95 21.58 4.40 -3.39
C SER A 95 21.40 4.63 -4.90
N GLY A 96 22.23 5.47 -5.51
CA GLY A 96 22.16 5.73 -6.95
C GLY A 96 20.84 6.38 -7.38
N LYS A 97 20.32 7.29 -6.58
CA LYS A 97 19.04 7.95 -6.82
C LYS A 97 19.07 8.86 -8.05
N GLY A 98 18.10 8.67 -8.94
CA GLY A 98 17.80 9.58 -10.05
C GLY A 98 16.34 10.02 -9.99
N MET A 99 16.08 11.28 -10.31
CA MET A 99 14.72 11.83 -10.44
C MET A 99 14.64 12.65 -11.70
N SER A 100 13.65 12.41 -12.54
CA SER A 100 13.32 13.22 -13.70
C SER A 100 11.86 13.60 -13.68
N CYS A 101 11.58 14.87 -13.96
CA CYS A 101 10.22 15.40 -13.98
C CYS A 101 10.00 16.25 -15.23
N SER A 102 8.81 16.19 -15.78
CA SER A 102 8.37 17.01 -16.90
C SER A 102 6.94 17.50 -16.69
N PRO A 103 6.56 18.65 -17.30
CA PRO A 103 5.18 19.07 -17.34
C PRO A 103 4.35 18.05 -18.11
N GLY A 104 3.23 17.61 -17.53
CA GLY A 104 2.22 16.76 -18.19
C GLY A 104 1.04 17.58 -18.71
N SER A 105 0.01 16.90 -19.23
CA SER A 105 -1.19 17.54 -19.77
C SER A 105 -2.01 18.30 -18.72
N SER A 106 -1.94 17.88 -17.44
CA SER A 106 -2.73 18.44 -16.33
C SER A 106 -1.93 18.60 -15.05
N GLY A 107 -0.60 18.79 -15.16
CA GLY A 107 0.26 18.91 -13.99
C GLY A 107 1.70 18.48 -14.31
N TRP A 108 2.27 17.67 -13.42
CA TRP A 108 3.65 17.17 -13.52
C TRP A 108 3.68 15.66 -13.51
N ASP A 109 4.58 15.10 -14.29
CA ASP A 109 4.92 13.67 -14.29
C ASP A 109 6.38 13.53 -13.87
N CYS A 110 6.64 12.66 -12.89
CA CYS A 110 7.98 12.35 -12.40
C CYS A 110 8.26 10.85 -12.47
N ASN A 111 9.52 10.53 -12.74
CA ASN A 111 10.05 9.18 -12.63
C ASN A 111 11.26 9.19 -11.70
N VAL A 112 11.33 8.20 -10.85
CA VAL A 112 12.45 7.98 -9.95
C VAL A 112 13.06 6.61 -10.21
N GLU A 113 14.37 6.52 -10.08
CA GLU A 113 15.08 5.24 -10.03
C GLU A 113 16.06 5.24 -8.87
N ALA A 114 16.24 4.10 -8.24
CA ALA A 114 17.22 3.93 -7.17
C ALA A 114 17.46 2.44 -6.90
N ARG A 115 18.65 2.13 -6.38
CA ARG A 115 18.97 0.80 -5.87
C ARG A 115 18.49 0.66 -4.43
N PRO A 116 17.69 -0.37 -4.10
CA PRO A 116 17.28 -0.62 -2.72
C PRO A 116 18.48 -0.90 -1.80
N CYS A 117 18.38 -0.43 -0.55
CA CYS A 117 19.34 -0.66 0.52
C CYS A 117 18.65 -0.87 1.86
N LYS A 118 19.24 -1.67 2.74
CA LYS A 118 18.83 -1.82 4.14
C LYS A 118 19.98 -1.74 5.13
#